data_e73cbc8da8a3edbe2fd844ca184a52cc
#
_entry.id   e73cbc8da8a3edbe2fd844ca184a52cc
#
_cell.length_a   1.000
_cell.length_b   1.000
_cell.length_c   1.000
_cell.angle_alpha   90.00
_cell.angle_beta   90.00
_cell.angle_gamma   90.00
#
_symmetry.space_group_name_H-M   'P 1'
#
loop_
_entity.id
_entity.type
_entity.pdbx_description
1 polymer ?
#
loop_
_entity_poly.entity_id
_entity_poly.type
_entity_poly.pdbx_seq_one_letter_code
_entity_poly.pdbx_strand_id
1 'polypeptide(L)'
;MVFGKKLSRGKKGREALLRSLVRAVVVSGKVVTTKAKAKAIIGQIDKIVTLAKKGTLDSRRRVLAFLGNDRDTAERLVNTLAPSFSSRNSGYTRIILLPSRKGDNAQMARLEWVDEVKEAKKEEKKVVAKKQK
;
A
#
# COMPACT_ATOMS: atom_id res chain seq x y z
N MET A 1 25.68 3.48 -7.90
CA MET A 1 24.79 2.42 -8.41
C MET A 1 23.34 2.77 -8.06
N VAL A 2 22.47 2.85 -9.04
CA VAL A 2 21.05 3.17 -8.81
C VAL A 2 20.30 1.86 -8.52
N PHE A 3 19.95 1.64 -7.26
CA PHE A 3 19.11 0.51 -6.90
C PHE A 3 17.66 0.80 -7.25
N GLY A 4 17.05 -0.07 -8.00
CA GLY A 4 15.64 0.00 -8.37
C GLY A 4 15.38 0.54 -9.77
N LYS A 5 14.15 0.34 -10.25
CA LYS A 5 13.72 0.78 -11.58
C LYS A 5 13.40 2.27 -11.59
N LYS A 6 13.88 2.99 -12.59
CA LYS A 6 13.61 4.43 -12.77
C LYS A 6 12.15 4.72 -13.19
N LEU A 7 11.45 3.75 -13.78
CA LEU A 7 10.06 3.87 -14.25
C LEU A 7 9.86 5.08 -15.19
N SER A 8 10.87 5.39 -16.00
CA SER A 8 10.91 6.53 -16.93
C SER A 8 10.61 7.89 -16.25
N ARG A 9 11.01 8.05 -14.99
CA ARG A 9 10.76 9.26 -14.19
C ARG A 9 12.02 9.77 -13.52
N GLY A 10 12.08 11.08 -13.30
CA GLY A 10 13.05 11.69 -12.41
C GLY A 10 12.80 11.29 -10.95
N LYS A 11 13.73 11.63 -10.05
CA LYS A 11 13.69 11.25 -8.64
C LYS A 11 12.38 11.65 -7.97
N LYS A 12 12.00 12.93 -8.05
CA LYS A 12 10.78 13.45 -7.41
C LYS A 12 9.50 12.80 -7.97
N GLY A 13 9.40 12.61 -9.29
CA GLY A 13 8.25 11.96 -9.92
C GLY A 13 8.13 10.49 -9.54
N ARG A 14 9.25 9.79 -9.39
CA ARG A 14 9.26 8.39 -8.92
C ARG A 14 8.82 8.29 -7.46
N GLU A 15 9.32 9.14 -6.58
CA GLU A 15 8.88 9.19 -5.18
C GLU A 15 7.38 9.47 -5.05
N ALA A 16 6.87 10.41 -5.83
CA ALA A 16 5.44 10.73 -5.85
C ALA A 16 4.59 9.53 -6.34
N LEU A 17 5.04 8.83 -7.40
CA LEU A 17 4.36 7.62 -7.88
C LEU A 17 4.32 6.52 -6.81
N LEU A 18 5.46 6.22 -6.19
CA LEU A 18 5.52 5.19 -5.15
C LEU A 18 4.65 5.55 -3.95
N ARG A 19 4.66 6.80 -3.53
CA ARG A 19 3.79 7.31 -2.47
C ARG A 19 2.31 7.13 -2.80
N SER A 20 1.89 7.51 -4.00
CA SER A 20 0.48 7.36 -4.41
C SER A 20 0.03 5.90 -4.47
N LEU A 21 0.90 4.99 -4.92
CA LEU A 21 0.62 3.55 -4.94
C LEU A 21 0.53 2.97 -3.51
N VAL A 22 1.39 3.37 -2.59
CA VAL A 22 1.29 2.96 -1.17
C VAL A 22 -0.04 3.42 -0.57
N ARG A 23 -0.42 4.69 -0.80
CA ARG A 23 -1.72 5.21 -0.35
C ARG A 23 -2.88 4.38 -0.90
N ALA A 24 -2.86 4.08 -2.20
CA ALA A 24 -3.91 3.28 -2.83
C ALA A 24 -4.05 1.89 -2.17
N VAL A 25 -2.94 1.22 -1.89
CA VAL A 25 -2.96 -0.10 -1.20
C VAL A 25 -3.48 0.03 0.23
N VAL A 26 -3.08 1.06 0.97
CA VAL A 26 -3.53 1.28 2.36
C VAL A 26 -5.02 1.59 2.41
N VAL A 27 -5.53 2.42 1.51
CA VAL A 27 -6.94 2.86 1.50
C VAL A 27 -7.86 1.79 0.93
N SER A 28 -7.50 1.21 -0.23
CA SER A 28 -8.36 0.29 -0.97
C SER A 28 -8.10 -1.19 -0.68
N GLY A 29 -7.01 -1.51 0.03
CA GLY A 29 -6.60 -2.88 0.29
C GLY A 29 -5.90 -3.59 -0.88
N LYS A 30 -6.09 -3.11 -2.10
CA LYS A 30 -5.50 -3.65 -3.33
C LYS A 30 -5.32 -2.57 -4.38
N VAL A 31 -4.38 -2.76 -5.29
CA VAL A 31 -4.18 -1.87 -6.45
C VAL A 31 -3.83 -2.69 -7.68
N VAL A 32 -4.40 -2.32 -8.82
CA VAL A 32 -4.08 -2.89 -10.14
C VAL A 32 -3.15 -1.92 -10.86
N THR A 33 -1.99 -2.42 -11.24
CA THR A 33 -0.97 -1.61 -11.93
C THR A 33 -0.09 -2.49 -12.82
N THR A 34 0.90 -1.91 -13.47
CA THR A 34 1.84 -2.72 -14.24
C THR A 34 2.73 -3.56 -13.32
N LYS A 35 3.14 -4.73 -13.77
CA LYS A 35 4.02 -5.64 -13.02
C LYS A 35 5.30 -4.95 -12.53
N ALA A 36 5.89 -4.07 -13.36
CA ALA A 36 7.10 -3.33 -12.99
C ALA A 36 6.88 -2.39 -11.80
N LYS A 37 5.77 -1.65 -11.79
CA LYS A 37 5.39 -0.76 -10.67
C LYS A 37 5.06 -1.55 -9.41
N ALA A 38 4.31 -2.64 -9.55
CA ALA A 38 3.99 -3.51 -8.42
C ALA A 38 5.25 -4.06 -7.75
N LYS A 39 6.21 -4.56 -8.54
CA LYS A 39 7.50 -5.04 -7.99
C LYS A 39 8.31 -3.94 -7.31
N ALA A 40 8.29 -2.72 -7.85
CA ALA A 40 9.06 -1.61 -7.29
C ALA A 40 8.56 -1.17 -5.91
N ILE A 41 7.27 -1.34 -5.64
CA ILE A 41 6.66 -0.82 -4.41
C ILE A 41 6.72 -1.79 -3.23
N ILE A 42 6.88 -3.09 -3.44
CA ILE A 42 6.87 -4.10 -2.36
C ILE A 42 7.85 -3.74 -1.25
N GLY A 43 9.09 -3.42 -1.59
CA GLY A 43 10.10 -3.06 -0.61
C GLY A 43 9.79 -1.78 0.17
N GLN A 44 9.08 -0.84 -0.44
CA GLN A 44 8.64 0.38 0.26
C GLN A 44 7.50 0.08 1.24
N ILE A 45 6.56 -0.78 0.84
CA ILE A 45 5.47 -1.21 1.73
C ILE A 45 6.04 -1.97 2.93
N ASP A 46 6.97 -2.88 2.72
CA ASP A 46 7.59 -3.63 3.81
C ASP A 46 8.29 -2.70 4.81
N LYS A 47 9.02 -1.70 4.33
CA LYS A 47 9.67 -0.70 5.19
C LYS A 47 8.66 0.13 6.00
N ILE A 48 7.61 0.63 5.36
CA ILE A 48 6.64 1.50 6.03
C ILE A 48 5.77 0.73 7.03
N VAL A 49 5.38 -0.50 6.73
CA VAL A 49 4.64 -1.36 7.66
C VAL A 49 5.51 -1.74 8.85
N THR A 50 6.77 -2.07 8.64
CA THR A 50 7.71 -2.34 9.73
C THR A 50 7.91 -1.14 10.64
N LEU A 51 7.99 0.08 10.09
CA LEU A 51 8.02 1.31 10.87
C LEU A 51 6.73 1.52 11.66
N ALA A 52 5.59 1.32 11.03
CA ALA A 52 4.28 1.46 11.68
C ALA A 52 4.10 0.50 12.86
N LYS A 53 4.62 -0.73 12.74
CA LYS A 53 4.58 -1.73 13.81
C LYS A 53 5.34 -1.33 15.09
N LYS A 54 6.37 -0.49 14.98
CA LYS A 54 7.11 0.01 16.15
C LYS A 54 6.27 0.85 17.09
N GLY A 55 5.27 1.57 16.59
CA GLY A 55 4.31 2.34 17.38
C GLY A 55 4.89 3.57 18.11
N THR A 56 6.18 3.87 17.96
CA THR A 56 6.82 5.02 18.63
C THR A 56 6.44 6.34 17.94
N LEU A 57 6.57 7.45 18.66
CA LEU A 57 6.32 8.78 18.09
C LEU A 57 7.22 9.08 16.90
N ASP A 58 8.49 8.68 16.96
CA ASP A 58 9.44 8.85 15.85
C ASP A 58 9.01 8.03 14.61
N SER A 59 8.60 6.78 14.81
CA SER A 59 8.12 5.95 13.71
C SER A 59 6.86 6.52 13.06
N ARG A 60 5.92 7.05 13.83
CA ARG A 60 4.72 7.74 13.30
C ARG A 60 5.09 8.99 12.47
N ARG A 61 6.04 9.78 12.94
CA ARG A 61 6.55 10.95 12.19
C ARG A 61 7.19 10.54 10.86
N ARG A 62 7.97 9.46 10.84
CA ARG A 62 8.57 8.93 9.61
C ARG A 62 7.53 8.38 8.64
N VAL A 63 6.50 7.70 9.12
CA VAL A 63 5.37 7.25 8.29
C VAL A 63 4.65 8.44 7.65
N LEU A 64 4.35 9.49 8.44
CA LEU A 64 3.75 10.73 7.94
C LEU A 64 4.62 11.42 6.88
N ALA A 65 5.93 11.52 7.13
CA ALA A 65 6.87 12.13 6.19
C ALA A 65 6.90 11.35 4.86
N PHE A 66 6.92 10.03 4.91
CA PHE A 66 6.86 9.18 3.71
C PHE A 66 5.56 9.39 2.92
N LEU A 67 4.42 9.47 3.61
CA LEU A 67 3.11 9.66 2.99
C LEU A 67 2.81 11.10 2.57
N GLY A 68 3.75 12.04 2.80
CA GLY A 68 3.57 13.45 2.46
C GLY A 68 2.52 14.14 3.33
N ASN A 69 2.54 13.86 4.63
CA ASN A 69 1.65 14.43 5.65
C ASN A 69 0.16 14.04 5.48
N ASP A 70 -0.12 12.91 4.85
CA ASP A 70 -1.46 12.34 4.80
C ASP A 70 -1.76 11.61 6.11
N ARG A 71 -2.48 12.31 7.01
CA ARG A 71 -2.78 11.83 8.36
C ARG A 71 -3.72 10.63 8.35
N ASP A 72 -4.77 10.67 7.55
CA ASP A 72 -5.79 9.62 7.49
C ASP A 72 -5.18 8.28 7.05
N THR A 73 -4.38 8.31 6.00
CA THR A 73 -3.66 7.11 5.54
C THR A 73 -2.65 6.62 6.58
N ALA A 74 -1.92 7.52 7.24
CA ALA A 74 -0.95 7.17 8.27
C ALA A 74 -1.63 6.55 9.51
N GLU A 75 -2.74 7.10 9.96
CA GLU A 75 -3.50 6.55 11.08
C GLU A 75 -4.07 5.16 10.76
N ARG A 76 -4.63 4.98 9.56
CA ARG A 76 -5.09 3.67 9.11
C ARG A 76 -3.96 2.64 9.07
N LEU A 77 -2.79 3.03 8.60
CA LEU A 77 -1.62 2.16 8.56
C LEU A 77 -1.17 1.75 9.97
N VAL A 78 -1.06 2.71 10.90
CA VAL A 78 -0.54 2.48 12.26
C VAL A 78 -1.57 1.77 13.15
N ASN A 79 -2.84 2.18 13.09
CA ASN A 79 -3.86 1.72 14.02
C ASN A 79 -4.58 0.46 13.55
N THR A 80 -4.67 0.26 12.23
CA THR A 80 -5.46 -0.84 11.64
C THR A 80 -4.57 -1.92 11.03
N LEU A 81 -3.68 -1.52 10.12
CA LEU A 81 -2.86 -2.47 9.35
C LEU A 81 -1.71 -3.05 10.17
N ALA A 82 -0.96 -2.23 10.87
CA ALA A 82 0.21 -2.68 11.63
C ALA A 82 -0.13 -3.76 12.67
N PRO A 83 -1.21 -3.65 13.46
CA PRO A 83 -1.62 -4.72 14.38
C PRO A 83 -2.00 -6.02 13.69
N SER A 84 -2.60 -5.96 12.48
CA SER A 84 -3.00 -7.15 11.71
C SER A 84 -1.79 -7.98 11.24
N PHE A 85 -0.64 -7.35 11.10
CA PHE A 85 0.62 -7.98 10.67
C PHE A 85 1.62 -8.22 11.81
N SER A 86 1.17 -8.25 13.05
CA SER A 86 2.05 -8.41 14.22
C SER A 86 2.91 -9.67 14.17
N SER A 87 2.38 -10.77 13.62
CA SER A 87 3.07 -12.06 13.50
C SER A 87 4.06 -12.15 12.34
N ARG A 88 4.03 -11.20 11.38
CA ARG A 88 4.91 -11.20 10.21
C ARG A 88 6.05 -10.22 10.37
N ASN A 89 7.24 -10.58 9.89
CA ASN A 89 8.40 -9.70 9.86
C ASN A 89 8.59 -9.00 8.51
N SER A 90 8.07 -9.58 7.44
CA SER A 90 8.14 -9.07 6.07
C SER A 90 7.11 -9.76 5.17
N GLY A 91 7.06 -9.40 3.90
CA GLY A 91 6.15 -10.03 2.95
C GLY A 91 4.68 -9.76 3.26
N TYR A 92 4.34 -8.52 3.54
CA TYR A 92 2.98 -8.11 3.89
C TYR A 92 2.02 -8.08 2.70
N THR A 93 2.56 -8.02 1.50
CA THR A 93 1.79 -7.94 0.25
C THR A 93 2.16 -9.07 -0.71
N ARG A 94 1.21 -9.42 -1.57
CA ARG A 94 1.42 -10.38 -2.66
C ARG A 94 1.07 -9.78 -4.00
N ILE A 95 1.74 -10.26 -5.06
CA ILE A 95 1.45 -9.90 -6.44
C ILE A 95 0.68 -11.04 -7.10
N ILE A 96 -0.44 -10.69 -7.74
CA ILE A 96 -1.20 -11.60 -8.59
C ILE A 96 -1.07 -11.09 -10.03
N LEU A 97 -0.57 -11.93 -10.93
CA LEU A 97 -0.44 -11.58 -12.33
C LEU A 97 -1.83 -11.56 -12.98
N LEU A 98 -2.07 -10.53 -13.78
CA LEU A 98 -3.28 -10.33 -14.56
C LEU A 98 -2.98 -10.44 -16.05
N PRO A 99 -4.00 -10.67 -16.90
CA PRO A 99 -3.85 -10.60 -18.35
C PRO A 99 -3.27 -9.26 -18.80
N SER A 100 -2.52 -9.29 -19.90
CA SER A 100 -1.94 -8.06 -20.47
C SER A 100 -3.02 -7.07 -20.89
N ARG A 101 -2.72 -5.79 -20.71
CA ARG A 101 -3.65 -4.70 -21.07
C ARG A 101 -3.79 -4.59 -22.59
N LYS A 102 -5.01 -4.39 -23.06
CA LYS A 102 -5.29 -4.11 -24.48
C LYS A 102 -4.69 -2.75 -24.87
N GLY A 103 -4.14 -2.66 -26.06
CA GLY A 103 -3.53 -1.47 -26.61
C GLY A 103 -2.00 -1.55 -26.63
N ASP A 104 -1.34 -1.48 -25.48
CA ASP A 104 0.12 -1.53 -25.34
C ASP A 104 0.67 -2.89 -24.91
N ASN A 105 -0.19 -3.89 -24.71
CA ASN A 105 0.19 -5.24 -24.23
C ASN A 105 1.04 -5.23 -22.94
N ALA A 106 0.84 -4.23 -22.08
CA ALA A 106 1.56 -4.14 -20.82
C ALA A 106 1.16 -5.26 -19.86
N GLN A 107 2.15 -5.90 -19.25
CA GLN A 107 1.91 -6.90 -18.20
C GLN A 107 1.33 -6.22 -16.97
N MET A 108 0.12 -6.61 -16.60
CA MET A 108 -0.59 -6.10 -15.45
C MET A 108 -0.43 -7.01 -14.22
N ALA A 109 -0.53 -6.43 -13.07
CA ALA A 109 -0.51 -7.15 -11.80
C ALA A 109 -1.40 -6.47 -10.78
N ARG A 110 -1.99 -7.25 -9.89
CA ARG A 110 -2.69 -6.78 -8.71
C ARG A 110 -1.79 -6.98 -7.51
N LEU A 111 -1.59 -5.92 -6.76
CA LEU A 111 -0.91 -5.94 -5.47
C LEU A 111 -1.97 -5.85 -4.38
N GLU A 112 -1.95 -6.76 -3.43
CA GLU A 112 -2.91 -6.81 -2.33
C GLU A 112 -2.24 -7.27 -1.04
N TRP A 113 -2.90 -7.03 0.10
CA TRP A 113 -2.44 -7.55 1.39
C TRP A 113 -2.56 -9.08 1.42
N VAL A 114 -1.61 -9.74 2.08
CA VAL A 114 -1.62 -11.20 2.27
C VAL A 114 -2.70 -11.61 3.27
N ASP A 115 -2.81 -10.87 4.37
CA ASP A 115 -3.78 -11.13 5.42
C ASP A 115 -5.00 -10.22 5.24
N GLU A 116 -6.20 -10.75 5.55
CA GLU A 116 -7.43 -9.96 5.51
C GLU A 116 -7.42 -8.88 6.60
N VAL A 117 -7.54 -7.63 6.19
CA VAL A 117 -7.69 -6.51 7.11
C VAL A 117 -9.12 -6.44 7.62
N LYS A 118 -9.31 -6.69 8.90
CA LYS A 118 -10.64 -6.87 9.53
C LYS A 118 -11.60 -5.67 9.43
N GLU A 119 -11.15 -4.48 9.08
CA GLU A 119 -11.98 -3.27 9.06
C GLU A 119 -12.74 -3.00 7.76
N ALA A 120 -12.28 -3.51 6.61
CA ALA A 120 -13.03 -3.35 5.35
C ALA A 120 -14.46 -3.95 5.45
N LYS A 121 -14.62 -5.00 6.26
CA LYS A 121 -15.94 -5.62 6.52
C LYS A 121 -16.86 -4.81 7.45
N LYS A 122 -16.31 -3.93 8.30
CA LYS A 122 -17.15 -3.10 9.19
C LYS A 122 -17.76 -1.90 8.49
N GLU A 123 -17.05 -1.29 7.55
CA GLU A 123 -17.59 -0.15 6.80
C GLU A 123 -18.64 -0.57 5.78
N GLU A 124 -18.44 -1.69 5.07
CA GLU A 124 -19.47 -2.24 4.19
C GLU A 124 -20.75 -2.61 4.95
N LYS A 125 -20.62 -3.22 6.15
CA LYS A 125 -21.78 -3.51 7.01
C LYS A 125 -22.48 -2.25 7.54
N LYS A 126 -21.73 -1.18 7.85
CA LYS A 126 -22.32 0.11 8.28
C LYS A 126 -23.02 0.82 7.13
N VAL A 127 -22.49 0.77 5.92
CA VAL A 127 -23.12 1.37 4.73
C VAL A 127 -24.36 0.60 4.33
N VAL A 128 -24.36 -0.73 4.39
CA VAL A 128 -25.54 -1.57 4.12
C VAL A 128 -26.62 -1.37 5.19
N ALA A 129 -26.25 -1.30 6.47
CA ALA A 129 -27.21 -1.04 7.56
C ALA A 129 -27.85 0.36 7.50
N LYS A 130 -27.14 1.38 6.99
CA LYS A 130 -27.69 2.74 6.76
C LYS A 130 -28.63 2.82 5.56
N LYS A 131 -28.52 1.92 4.58
CA LYS A 131 -29.42 1.88 3.41
C LYS A 131 -30.71 1.10 3.66
N GLN A 132 -30.81 0.37 4.77
CA GLN A 132 -32.00 -0.40 5.15
C GLN A 132 -32.89 0.29 6.23
N LYS A 133 -32.56 1.52 6.61
CA LYS A 133 -33.38 2.41 7.44
C LYS A 133 -33.83 3.60 6.60
#